data_ae7cca470b089ce3f867a4b431e32347
#
_entry.id   ae7cca470b089ce3f867a4b431e32347
#
_cell.length_a   1.000
_cell.length_b   1.000
_cell.length_c   1.000
_cell.angle_alpha   90.00
_cell.angle_beta   90.00
_cell.angle_gamma   90.00
#
_symmetry.space_group_name_H-M   'P 1'
#
loop_
_entity.id
_entity.type
_entity.pdbx_description
1 polymer ?
#
loop_
_entity_poly.entity_id
_entity_poly.type
_entity_poly.pdbx_seq_one_letter_code
_entity_poly.pdbx_strand_id
1 'polypeptide(L)'
;YRGMDIGTSKPSAAELAAVPHHLIDICDPSDPYSAGRFLRDALQCIDEIRARGRVPLLVGGTMLYYRALTHGLAPLPAADPQVRAALDLVAQVTGWPAMHAELAERDPVAASRIQPADAQRIQRALEVLQLTGERLSDLQQQAEPPAVRLARFALMPVSRPELYLRINARFDQMVAAGLVDEVKALRARGDLDPDLPSLRAVGYRQVWDHLAGQCSLEEAVAAARQATRNLAKRQLT
;
A
#
# COMPACT_ATOMS: atom_id res chain seq x y z
N TYR A 1 -4.02 9.88 2.15
CA TYR A 1 -3.42 10.90 1.28
C TYR A 1 -4.41 12.03 1.06
N ARG A 2 -3.92 13.28 1.08
CA ARG A 2 -4.71 14.47 0.77
C ARG A 2 -5.17 14.48 -0.69
N GLY A 3 -6.46 14.86 -0.94
CA GLY A 3 -7.03 14.93 -2.29
C GLY A 3 -7.29 13.57 -2.97
N MET A 4 -7.18 12.47 -2.22
CA MET A 4 -7.58 11.14 -2.66
C MET A 4 -8.78 10.70 -1.81
N ASP A 5 -9.97 11.14 -2.17
CA ASP A 5 -11.16 11.10 -1.32
C ASP A 5 -12.18 10.07 -1.81
N ILE A 6 -12.64 10.22 -3.04
CA ILE A 6 -13.68 9.38 -3.64
C ILE A 6 -13.15 7.95 -3.83
N GLY A 7 -12.01 7.80 -4.51
CA GLY A 7 -11.46 6.49 -4.84
C GLY A 7 -10.96 5.69 -3.64
N THR A 8 -10.67 6.35 -2.52
CA THR A 8 -10.32 5.70 -1.24
C THR A 8 -11.51 5.50 -0.31
N SER A 9 -12.69 6.02 -0.67
CA SER A 9 -13.87 6.08 0.22
C SER A 9 -13.52 6.74 1.56
N LYS A 10 -12.86 7.87 1.51
CA LYS A 10 -12.57 8.66 2.70
C LYS A 10 -13.86 8.98 3.45
N PRO A 11 -13.86 8.93 4.78
CA PRO A 11 -15.03 9.32 5.56
C PRO A 11 -15.48 10.74 5.23
N SER A 12 -16.78 10.93 5.12
CA SER A 12 -17.40 12.26 4.92
C SER A 12 -17.16 13.19 6.10
N ALA A 13 -17.33 14.49 5.89
CA ALA A 13 -17.24 15.49 6.96
C ALA A 13 -18.18 15.18 8.15
N ALA A 14 -19.38 14.64 7.87
CA ALA A 14 -20.33 14.24 8.90
C ALA A 14 -19.83 13.04 9.72
N GLU A 15 -19.23 12.04 9.08
CA GLU A 15 -18.64 10.87 9.77
C GLU A 15 -17.41 11.28 10.59
N LEU A 16 -16.55 12.16 10.04
CA LEU A 16 -15.40 12.71 10.77
C LEU A 16 -15.79 13.52 12.00
N ALA A 17 -16.91 14.23 11.93
CA ALA A 17 -17.46 14.99 13.06
C ALA A 17 -18.10 14.08 14.12
N ALA A 18 -18.68 12.96 13.72
CA ALA A 18 -19.36 12.02 14.63
C ALA A 18 -18.38 11.22 15.50
N VAL A 19 -17.23 10.82 14.94
CA VAL A 19 -16.21 10.03 15.63
C VAL A 19 -14.82 10.54 15.25
N PRO A 20 -13.91 10.76 16.21
CA PRO A 20 -12.52 11.11 15.89
C PRO A 20 -11.85 10.05 15.03
N HIS A 21 -11.37 10.45 13.87
CA HIS A 21 -10.58 9.62 12.97
C HIS A 21 -9.12 10.07 13.00
N HIS A 22 -8.22 9.12 12.98
CA HIS A 22 -6.78 9.37 12.95
C HIS A 22 -6.18 8.81 11.66
N LEU A 23 -5.03 9.32 11.27
CA LEU A 23 -4.26 8.91 10.09
C LEU A 23 -5.01 9.15 8.76
N ILE A 24 -5.92 10.10 8.73
CA ILE A 24 -6.58 10.60 7.52
C ILE A 24 -5.84 11.88 7.09
N ASP A 25 -5.59 12.05 5.79
CA ASP A 25 -4.96 13.22 5.17
C ASP A 25 -3.57 13.62 5.72
N ILE A 26 -2.85 12.68 6.28
CA ILE A 26 -1.54 12.93 6.91
C ILE A 26 -0.39 13.09 5.91
N CYS A 27 -0.54 12.59 4.68
CA CYS A 27 0.50 12.63 3.66
C CYS A 27 0.02 13.29 2.36
N ASP A 28 0.93 13.93 1.67
CA ASP A 28 0.73 14.28 0.26
C ASP A 28 0.86 13.02 -0.61
N PRO A 29 0.12 12.91 -1.74
CA PRO A 29 0.27 11.77 -2.66
C PRO A 29 1.69 11.57 -3.21
N SER A 30 2.50 12.62 -3.26
CA SER A 30 3.91 12.56 -3.67
C SER A 30 4.84 11.97 -2.59
N ASP A 31 4.38 11.92 -1.31
CA ASP A 31 5.16 11.42 -0.17
C ASP A 31 4.71 9.99 0.21
N PRO A 32 5.46 8.93 -0.17
CA PRO A 32 5.09 7.55 0.11
C PRO A 32 4.96 7.26 1.61
N TYR A 33 3.81 6.75 2.04
CA TYR A 33 3.56 6.36 3.42
C TYR A 33 3.93 4.90 3.66
N SER A 34 5.04 4.67 4.34
CA SER A 34 5.59 3.34 4.57
C SER A 34 4.93 2.61 5.76
N ALA A 35 5.07 1.27 5.81
CA ALA A 35 4.63 0.48 6.95
C ALA A 35 5.35 0.86 8.26
N GLY A 36 6.61 1.31 8.19
CA GLY A 36 7.35 1.80 9.35
C GLY A 36 6.80 3.12 9.88
N ARG A 37 6.44 4.05 9.00
CA ARG A 37 5.73 5.29 9.37
C ARG A 37 4.37 4.96 10.00
N PHE A 38 3.60 4.09 9.36
CA PHE A 38 2.32 3.65 9.89
C PHE A 38 2.43 3.04 11.29
N LEU A 39 3.40 2.15 11.53
CA LEU A 39 3.57 1.50 12.84
C LEU A 39 3.82 2.53 13.93
N ARG A 40 4.75 3.46 13.72
CA ARG A 40 5.07 4.53 14.67
C ARG A 40 3.85 5.42 14.94
N ASP A 41 3.21 5.92 13.88
CA ASP A 41 2.11 6.87 13.99
C ASP A 41 0.86 6.19 14.61
N ALA A 42 0.61 4.91 14.30
CA ALA A 42 -0.48 4.13 14.89
C ALA A 42 -0.25 3.87 16.40
N LEU A 43 0.97 3.52 16.81
CA LEU A 43 1.28 3.34 18.23
C LEU A 43 1.11 4.64 19.00
N GLN A 44 1.58 5.76 18.48
CA GLN A 44 1.37 7.06 19.07
C GLN A 44 -0.13 7.38 19.23
N CYS A 45 -0.93 7.20 18.19
CA CYS A 45 -2.39 7.40 18.26
C CYS A 45 -3.04 6.48 19.31
N ILE A 46 -2.61 5.22 19.42
CA ILE A 46 -3.13 4.28 20.42
C ILE A 46 -2.86 4.80 21.83
N ASP A 47 -1.65 5.26 22.10
CA ASP A 47 -1.27 5.78 23.42
C ASP A 47 -2.03 7.06 23.76
N GLU A 48 -2.16 7.98 22.82
CA GLU A 48 -2.93 9.21 22.99
C GLU A 48 -4.43 8.96 23.25
N ILE A 49 -5.03 7.98 22.56
CA ILE A 49 -6.44 7.60 22.76
C ILE A 49 -6.63 6.97 24.15
N ARG A 50 -5.70 6.07 24.54
CA ARG A 50 -5.73 5.43 25.86
C ARG A 50 -5.54 6.44 27.00
N ALA A 51 -4.64 7.41 26.83
CA ALA A 51 -4.41 8.48 27.81
C ALA A 51 -5.67 9.31 28.06
N ARG A 52 -6.59 9.40 27.09
CA ARG A 52 -7.91 10.02 27.23
C ARG A 52 -8.98 9.09 27.80
N GLY A 53 -8.62 7.88 28.25
CA GLY A 53 -9.57 6.88 28.77
C GLY A 53 -10.48 6.30 27.68
N ARG A 54 -10.08 6.33 26.41
CA ARG A 54 -10.85 5.81 25.27
C ARG A 54 -10.24 4.54 24.72
N VAL A 55 -11.06 3.77 23.98
CA VAL A 55 -10.63 2.54 23.31
C VAL A 55 -10.22 2.84 21.88
N PRO A 56 -8.94 2.62 21.48
CA PRO A 56 -8.55 2.76 20.10
C PRO A 56 -9.13 1.61 19.26
N LEU A 57 -9.77 1.97 18.14
CA LEU A 57 -10.30 1.04 17.17
C LEU A 57 -9.52 1.18 15.86
N LEU A 58 -8.81 0.12 15.45
CA LEU A 58 -8.10 0.08 14.17
C LEU A 58 -9.00 -0.59 13.14
N VAL A 59 -9.34 0.14 12.09
CA VAL A 59 -10.22 -0.33 11.02
C VAL A 59 -9.48 -0.27 9.68
N GLY A 60 -9.50 -1.35 8.93
CA GLY A 60 -8.88 -1.37 7.60
C GLY A 60 -8.69 -2.78 7.04
N GLY A 61 -8.01 -2.87 5.90
CA GLY A 61 -7.76 -4.13 5.18
C GLY A 61 -6.31 -4.27 4.67
N THR A 62 -5.39 -3.38 5.06
CA THR A 62 -3.98 -3.46 4.65
C THR A 62 -3.23 -4.47 5.50
N MET A 63 -3.08 -5.70 4.99
CA MET A 63 -2.45 -6.81 5.72
C MET A 63 -1.06 -6.49 6.25
N LEU A 64 -0.26 -5.73 5.49
CA LEU A 64 1.07 -5.33 5.93
C LEU A 64 1.04 -4.46 7.19
N TYR A 65 0.05 -3.58 7.32
CA TYR A 65 -0.12 -2.74 8.51
C TYR A 65 -0.54 -3.56 9.72
N TYR A 66 -1.48 -4.50 9.56
CA TYR A 66 -1.85 -5.42 10.63
C TYR A 66 -0.67 -6.30 11.05
N ARG A 67 0.11 -6.80 10.09
CA ARG A 67 1.31 -7.57 10.39
C ARG A 67 2.33 -6.74 11.18
N ALA A 68 2.56 -5.48 10.79
CA ALA A 68 3.45 -4.58 11.52
C ALA A 68 3.02 -4.39 12.97
N LEU A 69 1.72 -4.22 13.22
CA LEU A 69 1.18 -4.07 14.59
C LEU A 69 1.18 -5.35 15.42
N THR A 70 1.14 -6.51 14.78
CA THR A 70 1.04 -7.80 15.49
C THR A 70 2.35 -8.54 15.64
N HIS A 71 3.26 -8.39 14.68
CA HIS A 71 4.54 -9.11 14.63
C HIS A 71 5.74 -8.16 14.62
N GLY A 72 5.50 -6.86 14.57
CA GLY A 72 6.55 -5.87 14.41
C GLY A 72 7.09 -5.78 12.98
N LEU A 73 8.11 -4.96 12.85
CA LEU A 73 8.90 -4.81 11.63
C LEU A 73 10.37 -5.00 11.98
N ALA A 74 11.10 -5.59 11.05
CA ALA A 74 12.55 -5.65 11.14
C ALA A 74 13.15 -4.24 11.16
N PRO A 75 14.29 -4.03 11.86
CA PRO A 75 15.00 -2.76 11.91
C PRO A 75 15.74 -2.48 10.60
N LEU A 76 14.97 -2.27 9.53
CA LEU A 76 15.51 -2.02 8.20
C LEU A 76 15.82 -0.53 8.00
N PRO A 77 16.89 -0.19 7.25
CA PRO A 77 17.21 1.19 6.92
C PRO A 77 16.05 1.86 6.17
N ALA A 78 15.98 3.19 6.22
CA ALA A 78 15.08 3.94 5.35
C ALA A 78 15.44 3.68 3.87
N ALA A 79 14.46 3.87 3.00
CA ALA A 79 14.70 3.78 1.57
C ALA A 79 15.66 4.88 1.11
N ASP A 80 16.65 4.51 0.29
CA ASP A 80 17.59 5.45 -0.29
C ASP A 80 17.31 5.63 -1.79
N PRO A 81 16.88 6.84 -2.22
CA PRO A 81 16.54 7.09 -3.62
C PRO A 81 17.71 6.89 -4.58
N GLN A 82 18.96 7.17 -4.14
CA GLN A 82 20.14 7.05 -5.00
C GLN A 82 20.49 5.58 -5.23
N VAL A 83 20.47 4.77 -4.17
CA VAL A 83 20.68 3.31 -4.26
C VAL A 83 19.61 2.67 -5.14
N ARG A 84 18.34 3.06 -4.98
CA ARG A 84 17.24 2.55 -5.81
C ARG A 84 17.42 2.92 -7.28
N ALA A 85 17.73 4.18 -7.58
CA ALA A 85 17.96 4.61 -8.94
C ALA A 85 19.14 3.84 -9.59
N ALA A 86 20.21 3.59 -8.85
CA ALA A 86 21.33 2.77 -9.34
C ALA A 86 20.89 1.33 -9.63
N LEU A 87 20.10 0.71 -8.75
CA LEU A 87 19.57 -0.64 -8.95
C LEU A 87 18.60 -0.70 -10.14
N ASP A 88 17.78 0.33 -10.34
CA ASP A 88 16.87 0.43 -11.49
C ASP A 88 17.64 0.54 -12.82
N LEU A 89 18.73 1.31 -12.86
CA LEU A 89 19.60 1.39 -14.05
C LEU A 89 20.24 0.02 -14.37
N VAL A 90 20.72 -0.71 -13.38
CA VAL A 90 21.23 -2.06 -13.60
C VAL A 90 20.13 -2.98 -14.10
N ALA A 91 18.93 -2.92 -13.50
CA ALA A 91 17.80 -3.73 -13.93
C ALA A 91 17.32 -3.43 -15.35
N GLN A 92 17.45 -2.19 -15.83
CA GLN A 92 17.16 -1.83 -17.23
C GLN A 92 18.09 -2.54 -18.23
N VAL A 93 19.31 -2.82 -17.84
CA VAL A 93 20.31 -3.48 -18.71
C VAL A 93 20.25 -4.99 -18.59
N THR A 94 20.18 -5.53 -17.36
CA THR A 94 20.32 -6.97 -17.10
C THR A 94 18.98 -7.68 -16.89
N GLY A 95 17.94 -6.93 -16.56
CA GLY A 95 16.63 -7.45 -16.18
C GLY A 95 16.53 -7.90 -14.71
N TRP A 96 15.34 -7.85 -14.15
CA TRP A 96 15.07 -8.27 -12.76
C TRP A 96 15.38 -9.75 -12.49
N PRO A 97 15.20 -10.71 -13.44
CA PRO A 97 15.63 -12.10 -13.23
C PRO A 97 17.13 -12.27 -12.97
N ALA A 98 17.98 -11.47 -13.64
CA ALA A 98 19.43 -11.52 -13.40
C ALA A 98 19.78 -10.94 -12.02
N MET A 99 19.12 -9.83 -11.61
CA MET A 99 19.28 -9.28 -10.27
C MET A 99 18.74 -10.21 -9.17
N HIS A 100 17.72 -11.01 -9.47
CA HIS A 100 17.27 -12.08 -8.57
C HIS A 100 18.33 -13.18 -8.42
N ALA A 101 19.05 -13.54 -9.48
CA ALA A 101 20.15 -14.48 -9.40
C ALA A 101 21.29 -13.94 -8.52
N GLU A 102 21.65 -12.66 -8.67
CA GLU A 102 22.60 -12.00 -7.76
C GLU A 102 22.12 -12.03 -6.29
N LEU A 103 20.84 -11.76 -6.07
CA LEU A 103 20.25 -11.87 -4.72
C LEU A 103 20.35 -13.29 -4.19
N ALA A 104 20.17 -14.32 -5.03
CA ALA A 104 20.24 -15.72 -4.63
C ALA A 104 21.64 -16.13 -4.17
N GLU A 105 22.69 -15.53 -4.72
CA GLU A 105 24.07 -15.76 -4.29
C GLU A 105 24.35 -15.09 -2.92
N ARG A 106 23.77 -13.93 -2.68
CA ARG A 106 24.07 -13.10 -1.50
C ARG A 106 23.12 -13.33 -0.33
N ASP A 107 21.82 -13.56 -0.61
CA ASP A 107 20.76 -13.87 0.37
C ASP A 107 19.82 -14.96 -0.19
N PRO A 108 20.25 -16.24 -0.21
CA PRO A 108 19.48 -17.33 -0.77
C PRO A 108 18.14 -17.55 -0.06
N VAL A 109 18.04 -17.18 1.24
CA VAL A 109 16.81 -17.32 2.02
C VAL A 109 15.77 -16.28 1.56
N ALA A 110 16.16 -15.04 1.33
CA ALA A 110 15.24 -14.03 0.78
C ALA A 110 14.87 -14.39 -0.67
N ALA A 111 15.83 -14.76 -1.51
CA ALA A 111 15.60 -15.11 -2.90
C ALA A 111 14.61 -16.28 -3.07
N SER A 112 14.68 -17.30 -2.22
CA SER A 112 13.75 -18.44 -2.27
C SER A 112 12.27 -18.08 -2.05
N ARG A 113 12.01 -16.91 -1.47
CA ARG A 113 10.65 -16.40 -1.16
C ARG A 113 10.18 -15.33 -2.14
N ILE A 114 11.09 -14.80 -2.95
CA ILE A 114 10.84 -13.70 -3.89
C ILE A 114 10.79 -14.28 -5.31
N GLN A 115 9.76 -13.93 -6.07
CA GLN A 115 9.69 -14.36 -7.47
C GLN A 115 10.71 -13.61 -8.33
N PRO A 116 11.32 -14.23 -9.36
CA PRO A 116 12.34 -13.58 -10.21
C PRO A 116 11.86 -12.32 -10.94
N ALA A 117 10.54 -12.13 -11.10
CA ALA A 117 9.96 -10.95 -11.72
C ALA A 117 9.46 -9.90 -10.69
N ASP A 118 9.62 -10.13 -9.38
CA ASP A 118 9.18 -9.20 -8.33
C ASP A 118 10.22 -8.09 -8.11
N ALA A 119 10.22 -7.12 -9.04
CA ALA A 119 11.13 -5.99 -9.04
C ALA A 119 11.23 -5.30 -7.68
N GLN A 120 10.09 -5.00 -7.07
CA GLN A 120 10.03 -4.23 -5.82
C GLN A 120 10.71 -4.97 -4.65
N ARG A 121 10.49 -6.28 -4.53
CA ARG A 121 11.11 -7.07 -3.45
C ARG A 121 12.57 -7.35 -3.68
N ILE A 122 12.97 -7.60 -4.93
CA ILE A 122 14.37 -7.77 -5.33
C ILE A 122 15.13 -6.49 -5.04
N GLN A 123 14.64 -5.35 -5.55
CA GLN A 123 15.24 -4.03 -5.30
C GLN A 123 15.42 -3.78 -3.81
N ARG A 124 14.37 -4.02 -2.99
CA ARG A 124 14.44 -3.80 -1.55
C ARG A 124 15.46 -4.70 -0.85
N ALA A 125 15.57 -5.95 -1.24
CA ALA A 125 16.53 -6.87 -0.64
C ALA A 125 17.98 -6.46 -0.97
N LEU A 126 18.25 -6.10 -2.21
CA LEU A 126 19.57 -5.61 -2.63
C LEU A 126 19.90 -4.25 -2.04
N GLU A 127 18.93 -3.33 -1.95
CA GLU A 127 19.07 -2.03 -1.28
C GLU A 127 19.51 -2.21 0.19
N VAL A 128 18.81 -3.07 0.95
CA VAL A 128 19.16 -3.34 2.35
C VAL A 128 20.56 -3.89 2.47
N LEU A 129 20.90 -4.87 1.65
CA LEU A 129 22.23 -5.48 1.62
C LEU A 129 23.33 -4.45 1.29
N GLN A 130 23.07 -3.54 0.35
CA GLN A 130 24.03 -2.50 -0.04
C GLN A 130 24.20 -1.43 1.04
N LEU A 131 23.12 -1.07 1.76
CA LEU A 131 23.17 -0.04 2.80
C LEU A 131 23.73 -0.53 4.13
N THR A 132 23.51 -1.80 4.48
CA THR A 132 23.87 -2.34 5.80
C THR A 132 24.99 -3.37 5.76
N GLY A 133 25.24 -3.99 4.63
CA GLY A 133 26.09 -5.17 4.51
C GLY A 133 25.45 -6.47 5.05
N GLU A 134 24.24 -6.38 5.62
CA GLU A 134 23.53 -7.51 6.23
C GLU A 134 22.43 -8.05 5.30
N ARG A 135 22.14 -9.33 5.42
CA ARG A 135 21.07 -9.98 4.63
C ARG A 135 19.70 -9.53 5.11
N LEU A 136 18.81 -9.27 4.17
CA LEU A 136 17.41 -8.95 4.51
C LEU A 136 16.77 -10.07 5.34
N SER A 137 17.07 -11.34 5.00
CA SER A 137 16.55 -12.50 5.73
C SER A 137 16.98 -12.54 7.19
N ASP A 138 18.19 -12.12 7.51
CA ASP A 138 18.72 -12.11 8.87
C ASP A 138 18.12 -10.96 9.68
N LEU A 139 18.06 -9.76 9.11
CA LEU A 139 17.36 -8.62 9.72
C LEU A 139 15.88 -8.90 9.98
N GLN A 140 15.21 -9.62 9.09
CA GLN A 140 13.79 -9.98 9.27
C GLN A 140 13.54 -10.87 10.49
N GLN A 141 14.53 -11.64 10.95
CA GLN A 141 14.43 -12.45 12.17
C GLN A 141 14.50 -11.62 13.44
N GLN A 142 15.00 -10.38 13.36
CA GLN A 142 15.12 -9.45 14.48
C GLN A 142 13.83 -8.62 14.71
N ALA A 143 12.75 -8.91 13.96
CA ALA A 143 11.48 -8.22 14.14
C ALA A 143 10.88 -8.56 15.50
N GLU A 144 10.64 -7.53 16.31
CA GLU A 144 9.99 -7.68 17.61
C GLU A 144 8.56 -7.14 17.54
N PRO A 145 7.57 -7.87 18.06
CA PRO A 145 6.21 -7.38 18.13
C PRO A 145 6.12 -6.18 19.09
N PRO A 146 5.36 -5.13 18.74
CA PRO A 146 5.17 -4.00 19.64
C PRO A 146 4.39 -4.45 20.89
N ALA A 147 4.66 -3.78 22.02
CA ALA A 147 4.06 -4.06 23.33
C ALA A 147 2.58 -3.61 23.39
N VAL A 148 1.78 -3.93 22.37
CA VAL A 148 0.35 -3.61 22.30
C VAL A 148 -0.48 -4.87 22.20
N ARG A 149 -1.45 -5.04 23.12
CA ARG A 149 -2.42 -6.14 23.04
C ARG A 149 -3.61 -5.71 22.19
N LEU A 150 -3.93 -6.51 21.17
CA LEU A 150 -5.02 -6.26 20.23
C LEU A 150 -6.07 -7.38 20.34
N ALA A 151 -7.34 -7.01 20.58
CA ALA A 151 -8.47 -7.87 20.28
C ALA A 151 -8.73 -7.78 18.76
N ARG A 152 -8.76 -8.92 18.09
CA ARG A 152 -8.86 -8.97 16.62
C ARG A 152 -10.21 -9.50 16.19
N PHE A 153 -10.88 -8.77 15.30
CA PHE A 153 -12.16 -9.14 14.73
C PHE A 153 -12.04 -9.13 13.21
N ALA A 154 -12.57 -10.17 12.55
CA ALA A 154 -12.62 -10.24 11.10
C ALA A 154 -14.08 -10.16 10.63
N LEU A 155 -14.38 -9.16 9.81
CA LEU A 155 -15.66 -9.06 9.10
C LEU A 155 -15.52 -9.78 7.76
N MET A 156 -16.16 -10.94 7.65
CA MET A 156 -16.09 -11.76 6.46
C MET A 156 -17.39 -11.68 5.66
N PRO A 157 -17.33 -11.52 4.34
CA PRO A 157 -18.53 -11.61 3.51
C PRO A 157 -19.07 -13.05 3.52
N VAL A 158 -20.38 -13.19 3.60
CA VAL A 158 -21.04 -14.50 3.57
C VAL A 158 -20.92 -15.14 2.18
N SER A 159 -20.96 -14.34 1.14
CA SER A 159 -20.98 -14.79 -0.26
C SER A 159 -20.02 -13.97 -1.12
N ARG A 160 -19.13 -14.65 -1.87
CA ARG A 160 -18.24 -13.98 -2.84
C ARG A 160 -19.01 -13.33 -4.00
N PRO A 161 -20.02 -13.96 -4.60
CA PRO A 161 -20.81 -13.30 -5.63
C PRO A 161 -21.46 -11.99 -5.16
N GLU A 162 -22.03 -11.99 -3.95
CA GLU A 162 -22.62 -10.78 -3.37
C GLU A 162 -21.55 -9.69 -3.12
N LEU A 163 -20.39 -10.06 -2.59
CA LEU A 163 -19.26 -9.13 -2.46
C LEU A 163 -18.88 -8.51 -3.81
N TYR A 164 -18.86 -9.31 -4.88
CA TYR A 164 -18.52 -8.80 -6.22
C TYR A 164 -19.57 -7.85 -6.77
N LEU A 165 -20.85 -8.08 -6.52
CA LEU A 165 -21.92 -7.14 -6.87
C LEU A 165 -21.74 -5.81 -6.11
N ARG A 166 -21.48 -5.86 -4.82
CA ARG A 166 -21.20 -4.65 -4.00
C ARG A 166 -19.97 -3.89 -4.48
N ILE A 167 -18.88 -4.59 -4.84
CA ILE A 167 -17.66 -3.99 -5.40
C ILE A 167 -18.00 -3.23 -6.70
N ASN A 168 -18.76 -3.86 -7.61
CA ASN A 168 -19.13 -3.25 -8.87
C ASN A 168 -20.00 -2.00 -8.65
N ALA A 169 -21.07 -2.13 -7.86
CA ALA A 169 -21.99 -1.03 -7.57
C ALA A 169 -21.25 0.16 -6.88
N ARG A 170 -20.35 -0.14 -5.95
CA ARG A 170 -19.53 0.89 -5.29
C ARG A 170 -18.63 1.62 -6.28
N PHE A 171 -18.00 0.89 -7.19
CA PHE A 171 -17.14 1.53 -8.19
C PHE A 171 -17.94 2.44 -9.13
N ASP A 172 -19.14 2.04 -9.51
CA ASP A 172 -20.06 2.88 -10.30
C ASP A 172 -20.44 4.16 -9.56
N GLN A 173 -20.72 4.04 -8.26
CA GLN A 173 -21.00 5.20 -7.42
C GLN A 173 -19.78 6.14 -7.34
N MET A 174 -18.56 5.61 -7.24
CA MET A 174 -17.34 6.44 -7.23
C MET A 174 -17.18 7.20 -8.57
N VAL A 175 -17.42 6.56 -9.69
CA VAL A 175 -17.37 7.23 -11.01
C VAL A 175 -18.44 8.31 -11.09
N ALA A 176 -19.67 8.01 -10.68
CA ALA A 176 -20.77 8.97 -10.67
C ALA A 176 -20.53 10.15 -9.69
N ALA A 177 -19.79 9.91 -8.60
CA ALA A 177 -19.42 10.93 -7.62
C ALA A 177 -18.24 11.82 -8.06
N GLY A 178 -17.62 11.55 -9.23
CA GLY A 178 -16.56 12.38 -9.79
C GLY A 178 -15.14 11.84 -9.62
N LEU A 179 -14.97 10.51 -9.48
CA LEU A 179 -13.63 9.89 -9.40
C LEU A 179 -12.71 10.30 -10.56
N VAL A 180 -13.26 10.43 -11.77
CA VAL A 180 -12.49 10.83 -12.96
C VAL A 180 -11.94 12.26 -12.79
N ASP A 181 -12.75 13.18 -12.28
CA ASP A 181 -12.32 14.56 -12.04
C ASP A 181 -11.31 14.65 -10.90
N GLU A 182 -11.47 13.83 -9.85
CA GLU A 182 -10.49 13.72 -8.76
C GLU A 182 -9.11 13.29 -9.31
N VAL A 183 -9.06 12.25 -10.13
CA VAL A 183 -7.79 11.78 -10.74
C VAL A 183 -7.23 12.79 -11.74
N LYS A 184 -8.11 13.49 -12.48
CA LYS A 184 -7.71 14.57 -13.40
C LYS A 184 -7.06 15.73 -12.64
N ALA A 185 -7.60 16.11 -11.48
CA ALA A 185 -7.02 17.14 -10.62
C ALA A 185 -5.65 16.72 -10.07
N LEU A 186 -5.50 15.47 -9.63
CA LEU A 186 -4.21 14.93 -9.20
C LEU A 186 -3.17 14.96 -10.34
N ARG A 187 -3.56 14.54 -11.53
CA ARG A 187 -2.69 14.54 -12.71
C ARG A 187 -2.28 15.95 -13.13
N ALA A 188 -3.18 16.93 -13.02
CA ALA A 188 -2.92 18.32 -13.38
C ALA A 188 -1.88 19.01 -12.48
N ARG A 189 -1.54 18.43 -11.32
CA ARG A 189 -0.47 18.93 -10.46
C ARG A 189 0.90 18.88 -11.13
N GLY A 190 1.15 17.87 -11.99
CA GLY A 190 2.41 17.72 -12.74
C GLY A 190 3.60 17.19 -11.94
N ASP A 191 3.47 17.02 -10.61
CA ASP A 191 4.50 16.50 -9.70
C ASP A 191 4.26 15.02 -9.29
N LEU A 192 3.20 14.40 -9.80
CA LEU A 192 2.83 13.04 -9.46
C LEU A 192 3.16 12.08 -10.61
N ASP A 193 3.89 11.02 -10.26
CA ASP A 193 4.20 9.90 -11.15
C ASP A 193 3.21 8.75 -10.92
N PRO A 194 2.65 8.11 -11.98
CA PRO A 194 1.72 6.98 -11.86
C PRO A 194 2.33 5.78 -11.12
N ASP A 195 3.64 5.68 -11.01
CA ASP A 195 4.33 4.64 -10.27
C ASP A 195 4.44 4.91 -8.76
N LEU A 196 4.03 6.08 -8.29
CA LEU A 196 3.93 6.36 -6.86
C LEU A 196 2.99 5.37 -6.15
N PRO A 197 3.35 4.89 -4.95
CA PRO A 197 2.51 3.97 -4.17
C PRO A 197 1.07 4.45 -3.96
N SER A 198 0.86 5.75 -3.85
CA SER A 198 -0.46 6.39 -3.73
C SER A 198 -1.30 6.17 -5.00
N LEU A 199 -0.72 6.40 -6.18
CA LEU A 199 -1.41 6.31 -7.46
C LEU A 199 -1.55 4.86 -7.97
N ARG A 200 -0.79 3.91 -7.42
CA ARG A 200 -1.01 2.48 -7.63
C ARG A 200 -2.28 1.95 -6.94
N ALA A 201 -2.95 2.76 -6.13
CA ALA A 201 -4.22 2.40 -5.54
C ALA A 201 -5.24 2.01 -6.61
N VAL A 202 -5.98 0.93 -6.34
CA VAL A 202 -6.99 0.42 -7.27
C VAL A 202 -8.05 1.51 -7.52
N GLY A 203 -8.39 1.71 -8.77
CA GLY A 203 -9.25 2.79 -9.23
C GLY A 203 -8.43 3.96 -9.79
N TYR A 204 -7.51 4.52 -9.00
CA TYR A 204 -6.66 5.65 -9.44
C TYR A 204 -5.79 5.27 -10.63
N ARG A 205 -5.08 4.16 -10.57
CA ARG A 205 -4.23 3.70 -11.67
C ARG A 205 -5.03 3.54 -12.96
N GLN A 206 -6.16 2.85 -12.93
CA GLN A 206 -6.96 2.58 -14.12
C GLN A 206 -7.56 3.86 -14.73
N VAL A 207 -8.02 4.79 -13.88
CA VAL A 207 -8.50 6.09 -14.36
C VAL A 207 -7.35 6.95 -14.89
N TRP A 208 -6.17 6.85 -14.29
CA TRP A 208 -4.97 7.53 -14.81
C TRP A 208 -4.59 7.04 -16.21
N ASP A 209 -4.62 5.72 -16.44
CA ASP A 209 -4.34 5.10 -17.75
C ASP A 209 -5.36 5.59 -18.80
N HIS A 210 -6.65 5.69 -18.44
CA HIS A 210 -7.66 6.30 -19.28
C HIS A 210 -7.35 7.77 -19.63
N LEU A 211 -7.03 8.58 -18.64
CA LEU A 211 -6.69 9.99 -18.85
C LEU A 211 -5.37 10.18 -19.64
N ALA A 212 -4.52 9.16 -19.68
CA ALA A 212 -3.34 9.10 -20.53
C ALA A 212 -3.63 8.64 -21.96
N GLY A 213 -4.90 8.31 -22.28
CA GLY A 213 -5.32 7.84 -23.60
C GLY A 213 -4.97 6.38 -23.90
N GLN A 214 -4.61 5.60 -22.89
CA GLN A 214 -4.23 4.19 -23.07
C GLN A 214 -5.44 3.25 -23.21
N CYS A 215 -6.58 3.65 -22.68
CA CYS A 215 -7.84 2.88 -22.78
C CYS A 215 -9.06 3.80 -22.69
N SER A 216 -10.23 3.29 -23.06
CA SER A 216 -11.52 3.95 -22.85
C SER A 216 -11.89 4.00 -21.36
N LEU A 217 -12.83 4.88 -20.98
CA LEU A 217 -13.33 4.91 -19.60
C LEU A 217 -14.01 3.59 -19.21
N GLU A 218 -14.73 2.98 -20.13
CA GLU A 218 -15.42 1.69 -19.90
C GLU A 218 -14.39 0.58 -19.58
N GLU A 219 -13.31 0.50 -20.35
CA GLU A 219 -12.21 -0.45 -20.10
C GLU A 219 -11.52 -0.19 -18.76
N ALA A 220 -11.25 1.07 -18.41
CA ALA A 220 -10.67 1.46 -17.12
C ALA A 220 -11.57 1.03 -15.95
N VAL A 221 -12.88 1.26 -16.06
CA VAL A 221 -13.87 0.85 -15.04
C VAL A 221 -13.91 -0.68 -14.91
N ALA A 222 -13.93 -1.41 -16.02
CA ALA A 222 -13.92 -2.88 -16.01
C ALA A 222 -12.63 -3.43 -15.34
N ALA A 223 -11.47 -2.86 -15.69
CA ALA A 223 -10.18 -3.21 -15.12
C ALA A 223 -10.10 -2.89 -13.61
N ALA A 224 -10.62 -1.75 -13.16
CA ALA A 224 -10.65 -1.36 -11.76
C ALA A 224 -11.55 -2.27 -10.92
N ARG A 225 -12.74 -2.62 -11.43
CA ARG A 225 -13.63 -3.61 -10.79
C ARG A 225 -12.92 -4.96 -10.64
N GLN A 226 -12.24 -5.44 -11.69
CA GLN A 226 -11.49 -6.70 -11.65
C GLN A 226 -10.34 -6.63 -10.65
N ALA A 227 -9.57 -5.54 -10.66
CA ALA A 227 -8.46 -5.34 -9.71
C ALA A 227 -8.96 -5.31 -8.25
N THR A 228 -10.13 -4.69 -7.98
CA THR A 228 -10.76 -4.67 -6.66
C THR A 228 -11.20 -6.08 -6.22
N ARG A 229 -11.79 -6.87 -7.13
CA ARG A 229 -12.13 -8.28 -6.83
C ARG A 229 -10.89 -9.12 -6.51
N ASN A 230 -9.79 -8.90 -7.25
CA ASN A 230 -8.52 -9.56 -6.98
C ASN A 230 -7.92 -9.13 -5.62
N LEU A 231 -8.04 -7.84 -5.26
CA LEU A 231 -7.65 -7.35 -3.94
C LEU A 231 -8.48 -8.02 -2.84
N ALA A 232 -9.80 -8.05 -2.98
CA ALA A 232 -10.70 -8.70 -2.04
C ALA A 232 -10.37 -10.20 -1.88
N LYS A 233 -10.09 -10.91 -2.98
CA LYS A 233 -9.63 -12.31 -2.92
C LYS A 233 -8.38 -12.48 -2.07
N ARG A 234 -7.38 -11.59 -2.24
CA ARG A 234 -6.12 -11.64 -1.46
C ARG A 234 -6.33 -11.32 0.02
N GLN A 235 -7.35 -10.54 0.38
CA GLN A 235 -7.69 -10.26 1.77
C GLN A 235 -8.42 -11.42 2.46
N LEU A 236 -9.03 -12.33 1.68
CA LEU A 236 -9.78 -13.48 2.19
C LEU A 236 -8.93 -14.77 2.25
N THR A 237 -7.73 -14.77 1.72
CA THR A 237 -6.78 -15.89 1.73
C THR A 237 -5.61 -15.62 2.65
#